data_64f2322231097b4cc8d0ddeece1ed066
#
_entry.id   64f2322231097b4cc8d0ddeece1ed066
#
_cell.length_a   1.000
_cell.length_b   1.000
_cell.length_c   1.000
_cell.angle_alpha   90.00
_cell.angle_beta   90.00
_cell.angle_gamma   90.00
#
_symmetry.space_group_name_H-M   'P 1'
#
loop_
_entity.id
_entity.type
_entity.pdbx_description
1 polymer ?
#
loop_
_entity_poly.entity_id
_entity_poly.type
_entity_poly.pdbx_seq_one_letter_code
_entity_poly.pdbx_strand_id
1 'polypeptide(L)'
;MNVGLIIIVAILFFVVVTITNGIKIVPQGYEYVIMRLGKYHATLTPGLNLIIPYIDTIAAKVTRKDISLDIPSQEVITRDNAVIITNAIAFINIHTPHKAIFGIDFYEQATRNLIMTNLRAIIGQMDLDDALSSREQIKIKLIQAIANDLEDWGLTVKSIEIQDIKPSTTMQASMERQAAAERIRRAAITEAEGEKQAAILTAEGQKQKAILVAEGSLEASRREAEARIVLAQATKDALALVQQGMGAEQLPALYLLGEKYITTLQQVGTSANAKTVILPADLPAALQGMFGLKIMK
;
A
#
# COMPACT_ATOMS: atom_id res chain seq x y z
N MET A 1 -62.46 59.25 45.30
CA MET A 1 -62.12 58.03 44.58
C MET A 1 -62.45 56.87 45.52
N ASN A 2 -63.39 55.99 45.20
CA ASN A 2 -63.87 54.92 46.12
C ASN A 2 -62.73 53.91 46.38
N VAL A 3 -62.32 53.76 47.65
CA VAL A 3 -61.31 52.84 48.11
C VAL A 3 -61.53 51.42 47.57
N GLY A 4 -62.82 50.99 47.42
CA GLY A 4 -63.20 49.76 46.83
C GLY A 4 -62.78 49.62 45.36
N LEU A 5 -62.87 50.72 44.59
CA LEU A 5 -62.48 50.69 43.16
C LEU A 5 -60.96 50.55 43.00
N ILE A 6 -60.18 51.19 43.91
CA ILE A 6 -58.72 51.04 43.92
C ILE A 6 -58.30 49.61 44.25
N ILE A 7 -58.96 48.97 45.21
CA ILE A 7 -58.68 47.55 45.57
C ILE A 7 -58.98 46.60 44.39
N ILE A 8 -60.11 46.82 43.72
CA ILE A 8 -60.48 45.98 42.54
C ILE A 8 -59.46 46.11 41.42
N VAL A 9 -59.04 47.38 41.12
CA VAL A 9 -58.04 47.66 40.10
C VAL A 9 -56.70 47.02 40.47
N ALA A 10 -56.30 47.10 41.75
CA ALA A 10 -55.05 46.45 42.23
C ALA A 10 -55.08 44.90 42.13
N ILE A 11 -56.22 44.30 42.48
CA ILE A 11 -56.41 42.86 42.35
C ILE A 11 -56.38 42.47 40.86
N LEU A 12 -57.07 43.19 39.99
CA LEU A 12 -57.09 42.87 38.56
C LEU A 12 -55.69 43.04 37.96
N PHE A 13 -54.95 44.06 38.31
CA PHE A 13 -53.56 44.27 37.92
C PHE A 13 -52.66 43.08 38.40
N PHE A 14 -52.80 42.68 39.68
CA PHE A 14 -52.05 41.55 40.22
C PHE A 14 -52.36 40.24 39.49
N VAL A 15 -53.63 39.99 39.16
CA VAL A 15 -54.03 38.80 38.38
C VAL A 15 -53.42 38.83 36.98
N VAL A 16 -53.43 39.96 36.28
CA VAL A 16 -52.83 40.10 34.95
C VAL A 16 -51.32 39.87 35.02
N VAL A 17 -50.63 40.49 35.99
CA VAL A 17 -49.17 40.28 36.20
C VAL A 17 -48.83 38.83 36.52
N THR A 18 -49.66 38.16 37.33
CA THR A 18 -49.48 36.73 37.63
C THR A 18 -49.65 35.86 36.41
N ILE A 19 -50.66 36.10 35.57
CA ILE A 19 -50.89 35.35 34.34
C ILE A 19 -49.71 35.57 33.35
N THR A 20 -49.29 36.80 33.16
CA THR A 20 -48.18 37.12 32.21
C THR A 20 -46.85 36.51 32.66
N ASN A 21 -46.56 36.49 33.96
CA ASN A 21 -45.36 35.84 34.51
C ASN A 21 -45.46 34.31 34.50
N GLY A 22 -46.67 33.76 34.52
CA GLY A 22 -46.92 32.31 34.45
C GLY A 22 -46.71 31.70 33.05
N ILE A 23 -46.79 32.53 32.02
CA ILE A 23 -46.59 32.09 30.63
C ILE A 23 -45.09 32.12 30.35
N LYS A 24 -44.53 30.93 29.97
CA LYS A 24 -43.13 30.81 29.55
C LYS A 24 -43.06 30.15 28.15
N ILE A 25 -42.41 30.88 27.26
CA ILE A 25 -42.14 30.39 25.91
C ILE A 25 -40.72 29.79 25.90
N VAL A 26 -40.63 28.48 25.62
CA VAL A 26 -39.37 27.74 25.49
C VAL A 26 -38.99 27.71 24.00
N PRO A 27 -37.84 28.23 23.59
CA PRO A 27 -37.42 28.16 22.19
C PRO A 27 -37.06 26.75 21.78
N GLN A 28 -37.19 26.47 20.47
CA GLN A 28 -36.80 25.20 19.89
C GLN A 28 -35.31 24.86 20.19
N GLY A 29 -35.04 23.60 20.57
CA GLY A 29 -33.71 23.15 20.92
C GLY A 29 -33.28 23.41 22.35
N TYR A 30 -34.19 23.91 23.20
CA TYR A 30 -33.98 24.07 24.64
C TYR A 30 -35.09 23.39 25.42
N GLU A 31 -34.77 22.96 26.64
CA GLU A 31 -35.71 22.52 27.67
C GLU A 31 -35.39 23.22 28.99
N TYR A 32 -36.42 23.62 29.74
CA TYR A 32 -36.25 24.28 31.04
C TYR A 32 -36.65 23.34 32.15
N VAL A 33 -35.72 23.15 33.07
CA VAL A 33 -35.93 22.33 34.28
C VAL A 33 -36.56 23.21 35.36
N ILE A 34 -37.73 22.82 35.85
CA ILE A 34 -38.50 23.56 36.84
C ILE A 34 -38.39 22.89 38.20
N MET A 35 -38.12 23.71 39.21
CA MET A 35 -38.25 23.35 40.60
C MET A 35 -39.49 23.99 41.22
N ARG A 36 -40.21 23.23 42.05
CA ARG A 36 -41.28 23.69 42.88
C ARG A 36 -40.89 23.50 44.33
N LEU A 37 -40.80 24.64 45.06
CA LEU A 37 -40.38 24.63 46.48
C LEU A 37 -39.09 23.81 46.72
N GLY A 38 -38.10 23.95 45.85
CA GLY A 38 -36.81 23.30 45.96
C GLY A 38 -36.75 21.84 45.50
N LYS A 39 -37.85 21.26 45.02
CA LYS A 39 -37.87 19.90 44.43
C LYS A 39 -38.09 19.95 42.92
N TYR A 40 -37.47 19.02 42.19
CA TYR A 40 -37.78 18.82 40.78
C TYR A 40 -39.30 18.62 40.59
N HIS A 41 -39.90 19.34 39.69
CA HIS A 41 -41.31 19.22 39.36
C HIS A 41 -41.56 18.76 37.95
N ALA A 42 -41.01 19.45 36.97
CA ALA A 42 -41.24 19.14 35.55
C ALA A 42 -40.12 19.72 34.66
N THR A 43 -40.02 19.18 33.44
CA THR A 43 -39.18 19.72 32.37
C THR A 43 -40.09 20.31 31.29
N LEU A 44 -39.96 21.62 31.02
CA LEU A 44 -40.72 22.29 29.98
C LEU A 44 -40.14 22.01 28.60
N THR A 45 -40.97 21.51 27.73
CA THR A 45 -40.62 21.25 26.30
C THR A 45 -40.75 22.54 25.48
N PRO A 46 -40.16 22.59 24.26
CA PRO A 46 -40.29 23.73 23.36
C PRO A 46 -41.75 24.07 23.09
N GLY A 47 -42.04 25.37 23.09
CA GLY A 47 -43.37 25.91 22.88
C GLY A 47 -43.89 26.74 24.07
N LEU A 48 -45.19 26.91 24.14
CA LEU A 48 -45.86 27.66 25.19
C LEU A 48 -46.13 26.76 26.39
N ASN A 49 -45.62 27.13 27.56
CA ASN A 49 -45.79 26.42 28.81
C ASN A 49 -46.35 27.37 29.88
N LEU A 50 -47.11 26.78 30.79
CA LEU A 50 -47.68 27.52 31.92
C LEU A 50 -47.01 27.04 33.21
N ILE A 51 -46.50 27.97 34.02
CA ILE A 51 -45.92 27.72 35.33
C ILE A 51 -46.66 28.51 36.39
N ILE A 52 -46.60 28.09 37.65
CA ILE A 52 -47.17 28.84 38.76
C ILE A 52 -46.12 29.84 39.23
N PRO A 53 -46.25 31.15 38.92
CA PRO A 53 -45.30 32.17 39.35
C PRO A 53 -45.21 32.18 40.86
N TYR A 54 -44.05 32.58 41.39
CA TYR A 54 -43.67 32.62 42.82
C TYR A 54 -43.41 31.25 43.47
N ILE A 55 -44.00 30.15 42.99
CA ILE A 55 -43.80 28.80 43.53
C ILE A 55 -42.84 28.01 42.66
N ASP A 56 -42.99 28.14 41.33
CA ASP A 56 -42.15 27.48 40.33
C ASP A 56 -40.98 28.36 39.95
N THR A 57 -39.77 27.80 40.02
CA THR A 57 -38.54 28.46 39.63
C THR A 57 -37.82 27.65 38.52
N ILE A 58 -37.26 28.38 37.55
CA ILE A 58 -36.43 27.74 36.53
C ILE A 58 -35.06 27.43 37.14
N ALA A 59 -34.76 26.16 37.35
CA ALA A 59 -33.47 25.71 37.87
C ALA A 59 -32.35 25.87 36.84
N ALA A 60 -32.62 25.44 35.58
CA ALA A 60 -31.67 25.55 34.52
C ALA A 60 -32.37 25.55 33.15
N LYS A 61 -31.67 26.15 32.17
CA LYS A 61 -32.04 26.11 30.74
C LYS A 61 -31.03 25.19 30.06
N VAL A 62 -31.48 24.06 29.56
CA VAL A 62 -30.65 22.99 29.00
C VAL A 62 -30.82 22.95 27.49
N THR A 63 -29.74 22.88 26.77
CA THR A 63 -29.79 22.67 25.32
C THR A 63 -30.00 21.19 24.97
N ARG A 64 -30.81 20.93 23.95
CA ARG A 64 -31.01 19.60 23.34
C ARG A 64 -30.13 19.41 22.13
N LYS A 65 -29.33 20.42 21.78
CA LYS A 65 -28.36 20.32 20.70
C LYS A 65 -27.15 19.52 21.15
N ASP A 66 -26.45 18.95 20.21
CA ASP A 66 -25.18 18.28 20.50
C ASP A 66 -24.15 19.33 20.96
N ILE A 67 -23.45 19.01 22.04
CA ILE A 67 -22.44 19.83 22.68
C ILE A 67 -21.09 19.21 22.37
N SER A 68 -20.16 20.00 21.83
CA SER A 68 -18.79 19.55 21.66
C SER A 68 -17.97 19.82 22.91
N LEU A 69 -17.34 18.76 23.45
CA LEU A 69 -16.42 18.85 24.57
C LEU A 69 -15.00 18.63 24.06
N ASP A 70 -14.16 19.62 24.22
CA ASP A 70 -12.74 19.50 23.95
C ASP A 70 -12.04 18.79 25.12
N ILE A 71 -11.34 17.71 24.83
CA ILE A 71 -10.54 16.94 25.77
C ILE A 71 -9.08 17.36 25.57
N PRO A 72 -8.49 18.08 26.53
CA PRO A 72 -7.17 18.65 26.39
C PRO A 72 -6.11 17.55 26.24
N SER A 73 -5.00 17.92 25.62
CA SER A 73 -3.84 17.04 25.46
C SER A 73 -3.34 16.55 26.81
N GLN A 74 -3.14 15.24 26.93
CA GLN A 74 -2.58 14.59 28.10
C GLN A 74 -1.51 13.59 27.74
N GLU A 75 -0.54 13.43 28.61
CA GLU A 75 0.46 12.39 28.50
C GLU A 75 -0.06 11.08 29.07
N VAL A 76 0.13 10.00 28.35
CA VAL A 76 -0.27 8.64 28.75
C VAL A 76 0.90 7.70 28.49
N ILE A 77 1.10 6.75 29.40
CA ILE A 77 2.12 5.71 29.26
C ILE A 77 1.42 4.44 28.78
N THR A 78 1.90 3.88 27.69
CA THR A 78 1.43 2.62 27.10
C THR A 78 1.95 1.42 27.86
N ARG A 79 1.46 0.21 27.56
CA ARG A 79 1.87 -1.04 28.21
C ARG A 79 3.35 -1.33 28.03
N ASP A 80 3.93 -1.00 26.90
CA ASP A 80 5.36 -1.13 26.56
C ASP A 80 6.22 0.04 27.06
N ASN A 81 5.68 0.84 28.02
CA ASN A 81 6.35 1.96 28.66
C ASN A 81 6.73 3.11 27.74
N ALA A 82 6.04 3.28 26.62
CA ALA A 82 6.20 4.43 25.76
C ALA A 82 5.30 5.59 26.20
N VAL A 83 5.82 6.82 26.17
CA VAL A 83 5.07 8.04 26.49
C VAL A 83 4.45 8.59 25.22
N ILE A 84 3.13 8.73 25.20
CA ILE A 84 2.38 9.35 24.11
C ILE A 84 1.56 10.53 24.61
N ILE A 85 1.33 11.48 23.71
CA ILE A 85 0.46 12.65 23.91
C ILE A 85 -0.79 12.40 23.07
N THR A 86 -1.95 12.51 23.72
CA THR A 86 -3.25 12.32 23.07
C THR A 86 -4.24 13.40 23.46
N ASN A 87 -5.10 13.78 22.53
CA ASN A 87 -6.27 14.64 22.72
C ASN A 87 -7.46 14.10 21.95
N ALA A 88 -8.66 14.54 22.32
CA ALA A 88 -9.89 14.10 21.68
C ALA A 88 -10.95 15.19 21.71
N ILE A 89 -11.99 15.04 20.88
CA ILE A 89 -13.24 15.79 20.96
C ILE A 89 -14.37 14.81 21.16
N ALA A 90 -15.25 15.09 22.12
CA ALA A 90 -16.47 14.32 22.35
C ALA A 90 -17.70 15.14 21.99
N PHE A 91 -18.67 14.52 21.33
CA PHE A 91 -19.99 15.10 21.07
C PHE A 91 -20.99 14.41 21.97
N ILE A 92 -21.60 15.17 22.86
CA ILE A 92 -22.59 14.68 23.82
C ILE A 92 -23.93 15.34 23.58
N ASN A 93 -25.00 14.65 23.96
CA ASN A 93 -26.36 15.17 23.94
C ASN A 93 -27.02 14.92 25.31
N ILE A 94 -27.81 15.88 25.77
CA ILE A 94 -28.54 15.77 27.02
C ILE A 94 -29.93 15.20 26.70
N HIS A 95 -30.18 13.93 26.99
CA HIS A 95 -31.47 13.31 26.74
C HIS A 95 -32.42 13.40 27.96
N THR A 96 -31.88 13.52 29.18
CA THR A 96 -32.68 13.65 30.39
C THR A 96 -32.20 14.85 31.23
N PRO A 97 -32.72 16.05 30.95
CA PRO A 97 -32.25 17.30 31.55
C PRO A 97 -32.25 17.34 33.07
N HIS A 98 -33.27 16.75 33.74
CA HIS A 98 -33.31 16.74 35.19
C HIS A 98 -32.18 15.94 35.84
N LYS A 99 -31.77 14.81 35.22
CA LYS A 99 -30.61 14.03 35.70
C LYS A 99 -29.31 14.81 35.50
N ALA A 100 -29.16 15.49 34.37
CA ALA A 100 -27.97 16.27 34.07
C ALA A 100 -27.79 17.49 35.04
N ILE A 101 -28.87 18.03 35.57
CA ILE A 101 -28.81 19.19 36.46
C ILE A 101 -28.77 18.84 37.94
N PHE A 102 -29.48 17.75 38.34
CA PHE A 102 -29.59 17.38 39.74
C PHE A 102 -28.78 16.11 40.09
N GLY A 103 -28.30 15.36 39.09
CA GLY A 103 -27.53 14.13 39.30
C GLY A 103 -26.04 14.38 39.45
N ILE A 104 -25.53 15.47 38.84
CA ILE A 104 -24.10 15.78 38.90
C ILE A 104 -23.85 17.27 38.78
N ASP A 105 -22.87 17.77 39.53
CA ASP A 105 -22.40 19.13 39.40
C ASP A 105 -21.47 19.25 38.19
N PHE A 106 -21.67 20.30 37.37
CA PHE A 106 -20.83 20.59 36.20
C PHE A 106 -20.65 19.39 35.26
N TYR A 107 -21.76 18.85 34.74
CA TYR A 107 -21.77 17.65 33.88
C TYR A 107 -20.75 17.70 32.72
N GLU A 108 -20.45 18.86 32.14
CA GLU A 108 -19.45 18.99 31.08
C GLU A 108 -18.04 18.67 31.59
N GLN A 109 -17.67 19.19 32.76
CA GLN A 109 -16.37 18.95 33.38
C GLN A 109 -16.25 17.50 33.88
N ALA A 110 -17.31 16.99 34.45
CA ALA A 110 -17.36 15.59 34.92
C ALA A 110 -17.22 14.63 33.75
N THR A 111 -17.95 14.86 32.65
CA THR A 111 -17.83 14.07 31.42
C THR A 111 -16.42 14.14 30.83
N ARG A 112 -15.82 15.33 30.78
CA ARG A 112 -14.44 15.51 30.31
C ARG A 112 -13.46 14.68 31.15
N ASN A 113 -13.56 14.76 32.47
CA ASN A 113 -12.70 13.99 33.38
C ASN A 113 -12.90 12.48 33.24
N LEU A 114 -14.14 12.05 33.08
CA LEU A 114 -14.48 10.64 32.85
C LEU A 114 -13.84 10.12 31.56
N ILE A 115 -13.97 10.88 30.47
CA ILE A 115 -13.35 10.53 29.17
C ILE A 115 -11.82 10.48 29.31
N MET A 116 -11.20 11.50 29.92
CA MET A 116 -9.75 11.55 30.14
C MET A 116 -9.23 10.32 30.89
N THR A 117 -9.94 9.94 31.98
CA THR A 117 -9.54 8.81 32.83
C THR A 117 -9.66 7.48 32.08
N ASN A 118 -10.78 7.25 31.40
CA ASN A 118 -10.98 6.03 30.62
C ASN A 118 -10.06 5.95 29.39
N LEU A 119 -9.81 7.07 28.70
CA LEU A 119 -8.87 7.14 27.59
C LEU A 119 -7.47 6.71 28.05
N ARG A 120 -7.01 7.23 29.20
CA ARG A 120 -5.73 6.85 29.81
C ARG A 120 -5.69 5.36 30.16
N ALA A 121 -6.76 4.82 30.73
CA ALA A 121 -6.84 3.40 31.09
C ALA A 121 -6.79 2.48 29.85
N ILE A 122 -7.51 2.83 28.80
CA ILE A 122 -7.55 2.05 27.55
C ILE A 122 -6.18 2.06 26.86
N ILE A 123 -5.58 3.25 26.70
CA ILE A 123 -4.26 3.39 26.07
C ILE A 123 -3.18 2.70 26.91
N GLY A 124 -3.25 2.78 28.25
CA GLY A 124 -2.30 2.11 29.15
C GLY A 124 -2.32 0.58 29.05
N GLN A 125 -3.33 -0.01 28.45
CA GLN A 125 -3.44 -1.46 28.21
C GLN A 125 -2.97 -1.87 26.79
N MET A 126 -2.62 -0.92 25.93
CA MET A 126 -2.21 -1.15 24.55
C MET A 126 -0.72 -0.89 24.38
N ASP A 127 -0.11 -1.55 23.40
CA ASP A 127 1.25 -1.23 22.97
C ASP A 127 1.23 0.03 22.09
N LEU A 128 2.38 0.69 21.94
CA LEU A 128 2.51 1.93 21.17
C LEU A 128 2.02 1.78 19.74
N ASP A 129 2.44 0.71 19.05
CA ASP A 129 2.05 0.46 17.66
C ASP A 129 0.55 0.24 17.50
N ASP A 130 -0.06 -0.48 18.46
CA ASP A 130 -1.51 -0.68 18.50
C ASP A 130 -2.25 0.63 18.78
N ALA A 131 -1.78 1.45 19.69
CA ALA A 131 -2.38 2.73 20.00
C ALA A 131 -2.35 3.71 18.82
N LEU A 132 -1.27 3.71 18.03
CA LEU A 132 -1.11 4.55 16.84
C LEU A 132 -1.98 4.07 15.66
N SER A 133 -2.15 2.76 15.50
CA SER A 133 -2.83 2.15 14.36
C SER A 133 -4.33 1.90 14.57
N SER A 134 -4.79 1.76 15.82
CA SER A 134 -6.14 1.23 16.14
C SER A 134 -7.07 2.28 16.77
N ARG A 135 -7.07 3.52 16.27
CA ARG A 135 -7.91 4.62 16.78
C ARG A 135 -9.40 4.27 16.90
N GLU A 136 -9.93 3.54 15.93
CA GLU A 136 -11.34 3.14 15.94
C GLU A 136 -11.66 2.16 17.08
N GLN A 137 -10.75 1.26 17.40
CA GLN A 137 -10.92 0.35 18.54
C GLN A 137 -10.89 1.11 19.89
N ILE A 138 -10.02 2.10 20.02
CA ILE A 138 -9.96 2.96 21.20
C ILE A 138 -11.29 3.70 21.37
N LYS A 139 -11.81 4.30 20.29
CA LYS A 139 -13.10 4.99 20.25
C LYS A 139 -14.24 4.08 20.72
N ILE A 140 -14.36 2.87 20.17
CA ILE A 140 -15.41 1.91 20.52
C ILE A 140 -15.33 1.51 21.99
N LYS A 141 -14.15 1.13 22.47
CA LYS A 141 -13.92 0.76 23.87
C LYS A 141 -14.22 1.91 24.82
N LEU A 142 -13.84 3.15 24.43
CA LEU A 142 -14.08 4.33 25.25
C LEU A 142 -15.56 4.64 25.37
N ILE A 143 -16.32 4.62 24.26
CA ILE A 143 -17.77 4.82 24.28
C ILE A 143 -18.44 3.75 25.18
N GLN A 144 -18.04 2.49 25.04
CA GLN A 144 -18.59 1.40 25.86
C GLN A 144 -18.29 1.56 27.35
N ALA A 145 -17.07 2.01 27.69
CA ALA A 145 -16.65 2.17 29.08
C ALA A 145 -17.38 3.29 29.80
N ILE A 146 -17.79 4.36 29.10
CA ILE A 146 -18.40 5.54 29.72
C ILE A 146 -19.93 5.60 29.56
N ALA A 147 -20.51 4.74 28.73
CA ALA A 147 -21.92 4.80 28.36
C ALA A 147 -22.84 4.74 29.58
N ASN A 148 -22.60 3.83 30.51
CA ASN A 148 -23.44 3.63 31.69
C ASN A 148 -23.38 4.84 32.63
N ASP A 149 -22.18 5.37 32.89
CA ASP A 149 -22.01 6.53 33.77
C ASP A 149 -22.72 7.76 33.20
N LEU A 150 -22.62 7.96 31.88
CA LEU A 150 -23.28 9.07 31.21
C LEU A 150 -24.80 8.91 31.15
N GLU A 151 -25.33 7.69 30.99
CA GLU A 151 -26.76 7.42 31.05
C GLU A 151 -27.34 7.71 32.43
N ASP A 152 -26.61 7.40 33.49
CA ASP A 152 -27.01 7.74 34.88
C ASP A 152 -27.11 9.25 35.07
N TRP A 153 -26.24 10.01 34.41
CA TRP A 153 -26.31 11.49 34.40
C TRP A 153 -27.29 12.05 33.37
N GLY A 154 -28.00 11.22 32.62
CA GLY A 154 -28.95 11.67 31.58
C GLY A 154 -28.29 12.23 30.33
N LEU A 155 -27.07 11.84 30.06
CA LEU A 155 -26.27 12.20 28.89
C LEU A 155 -26.11 11.04 27.94
N THR A 156 -25.91 11.32 26.68
CA THR A 156 -25.57 10.30 25.66
C THR A 156 -24.40 10.79 24.84
N VAL A 157 -23.43 9.93 24.60
CA VAL A 157 -22.34 10.20 23.65
C VAL A 157 -22.81 9.90 22.24
N LYS A 158 -22.67 10.87 21.36
CA LYS A 158 -22.91 10.72 19.92
C LYS A 158 -21.71 10.17 19.20
N SER A 159 -20.55 10.79 19.45
CA SER A 159 -19.25 10.32 18.94
C SER A 159 -18.12 10.84 19.81
N ILE A 160 -16.99 10.14 19.76
CA ILE A 160 -15.71 10.62 20.28
C ILE A 160 -14.71 10.51 19.14
N GLU A 161 -14.04 11.60 18.85
CA GLU A 161 -13.03 11.63 17.81
C GLU A 161 -11.66 11.91 18.43
N ILE A 162 -10.73 10.96 18.26
CA ILE A 162 -9.35 11.12 18.69
C ILE A 162 -8.65 11.97 17.64
N GLN A 163 -8.18 13.16 18.02
CA GLN A 163 -7.54 14.07 17.10
C GLN A 163 -6.11 13.65 16.81
N ASP A 164 -5.31 13.59 17.86
CA ASP A 164 -3.89 13.26 17.77
C ASP A 164 -3.50 12.16 18.76
N ILE A 165 -2.65 11.23 18.27
CA ILE A 165 -1.87 10.32 19.11
C ILE A 165 -0.44 10.45 18.60
N LYS A 166 0.44 11.05 19.40
CA LYS A 166 1.84 11.30 19.03
C LYS A 166 2.76 10.77 20.12
N PRO A 167 3.81 10.03 19.76
CA PRO A 167 4.86 9.70 20.74
C PRO A 167 5.56 10.99 21.19
N SER A 168 6.16 10.96 22.39
CA SER A 168 7.00 12.05 22.85
C SER A 168 8.15 12.33 21.88
N THR A 169 8.66 13.54 21.85
CA THR A 169 9.72 13.96 20.91
C THR A 169 10.97 13.10 21.01
N THR A 170 11.32 12.66 22.22
CA THR A 170 12.47 11.77 22.45
C THR A 170 12.22 10.36 21.90
N MET A 171 11.00 9.83 22.07
CA MET A 171 10.61 8.54 21.55
C MET A 171 10.53 8.58 20.02
N GLN A 172 9.96 9.63 19.44
CA GLN A 172 9.89 9.81 17.99
C GLN A 172 11.29 9.79 17.36
N ALA A 173 12.25 10.52 17.92
CA ALA A 173 13.64 10.51 17.43
C ALA A 173 14.30 9.12 17.54
N SER A 174 13.95 8.32 18.54
CA SER A 174 14.44 6.95 18.68
C SER A 174 13.82 6.01 17.68
N MET A 175 12.51 6.10 17.47
CA MET A 175 11.77 5.33 16.44
C MET A 175 12.27 5.66 15.02
N GLU A 176 12.52 6.93 14.72
CA GLU A 176 13.06 7.34 13.42
C GLU A 176 14.45 6.73 13.17
N ARG A 177 15.32 6.72 14.18
CA ARG A 177 16.65 6.07 14.10
C ARG A 177 16.53 4.56 13.91
N GLN A 178 15.64 3.91 14.66
CA GLN A 178 15.39 2.47 14.52
C GLN A 178 14.80 2.13 13.14
N ALA A 179 13.82 2.89 12.68
CA ALA A 179 13.24 2.70 11.36
C ALA A 179 14.23 2.94 10.22
N ALA A 180 15.13 3.94 10.37
CA ALA A 180 16.21 4.19 9.42
C ALA A 180 17.19 3.01 9.37
N ALA A 181 17.62 2.50 10.51
CA ALA A 181 18.51 1.34 10.59
C ALA A 181 17.88 0.08 9.98
N GLU A 182 16.60 -0.18 10.26
CA GLU A 182 15.88 -1.32 9.69
C GLU A 182 15.70 -1.19 8.16
N ARG A 183 15.43 0.02 7.65
CA ARG A 183 15.37 0.27 6.20
C ARG A 183 16.71 0.01 5.52
N ILE A 184 17.81 0.48 6.12
CA ILE A 184 19.17 0.24 5.62
C ILE A 184 19.47 -1.26 5.61
N ARG A 185 19.14 -1.99 6.69
CA ARG A 185 19.33 -3.44 6.78
C ARG A 185 18.54 -4.17 5.69
N ARG A 186 17.27 -3.83 5.52
CA ARG A 186 16.42 -4.45 4.47
C ARG A 186 16.92 -4.14 3.07
N ALA A 187 17.33 -2.89 2.81
CA ALA A 187 17.90 -2.50 1.53
C ALA A 187 19.14 -3.32 1.20
N ALA A 188 20.07 -3.48 2.14
CA ALA A 188 21.29 -4.27 1.96
C ALA A 188 21.00 -5.77 1.70
N ILE A 189 19.99 -6.34 2.38
CA ILE A 189 19.57 -7.72 2.12
C ILE A 189 18.98 -7.86 0.71
N THR A 190 18.07 -6.96 0.33
CA THR A 190 17.43 -6.99 -0.99
C THR A 190 18.45 -6.80 -2.12
N GLU A 191 19.42 -5.90 -1.93
CA GLU A 191 20.52 -5.67 -2.87
C GLU A 191 21.39 -6.93 -3.03
N ALA A 192 21.83 -7.55 -1.93
CA ALA A 192 22.61 -8.78 -1.96
C ALA A 192 21.85 -9.96 -2.59
N GLU A 193 20.55 -10.09 -2.34
CA GLU A 193 19.68 -11.08 -2.98
C GLU A 193 19.55 -10.79 -4.48
N GLY A 194 19.39 -9.54 -4.87
CA GLY A 194 19.36 -9.11 -6.27
C GLY A 194 20.67 -9.42 -7.01
N GLU A 195 21.84 -9.10 -6.42
CA GLU A 195 23.16 -9.43 -6.97
C GLU A 195 23.34 -10.93 -7.13
N LYS A 196 22.99 -11.70 -6.11
CA LYS A 196 23.03 -13.17 -6.17
C LYS A 196 22.17 -13.71 -7.31
N GLN A 197 20.94 -13.25 -7.44
CA GLN A 197 20.04 -13.69 -8.49
C GLN A 197 20.53 -13.27 -9.88
N ALA A 198 21.06 -12.07 -10.03
CA ALA A 198 21.66 -11.60 -11.28
C ALA A 198 22.88 -12.45 -11.68
N ALA A 199 23.75 -12.80 -10.71
CA ALA A 199 24.90 -13.67 -10.96
C ALA A 199 24.47 -15.08 -11.39
N ILE A 200 23.45 -15.67 -10.76
CA ILE A 200 22.90 -16.97 -11.12
C ILE A 200 22.35 -16.94 -12.55
N LEU A 201 21.48 -15.97 -12.87
CA LEU A 201 20.89 -15.83 -14.20
C LEU A 201 21.95 -15.61 -15.30
N THR A 202 22.98 -14.83 -14.99
CA THR A 202 24.11 -14.60 -15.89
C THR A 202 24.88 -15.88 -16.15
N ALA A 203 25.19 -16.65 -15.11
CA ALA A 203 25.88 -17.94 -15.23
C ALA A 203 25.05 -18.99 -16.00
N GLU A 204 23.75 -19.07 -15.73
CA GLU A 204 22.82 -19.92 -16.46
C GLU A 204 22.73 -19.52 -17.95
N GLY A 205 22.63 -18.21 -18.23
CA GLY A 205 22.65 -17.68 -19.60
C GLY A 205 23.94 -18.02 -20.35
N GLN A 206 25.08 -17.88 -19.69
CA GLN A 206 26.39 -18.26 -20.28
C GLN A 206 26.47 -19.77 -20.54
N LYS A 207 26.02 -20.61 -19.60
CA LYS A 207 25.95 -22.06 -19.77
C LYS A 207 25.07 -22.44 -20.96
N GLN A 208 23.87 -21.85 -21.02
CA GLN A 208 22.93 -22.16 -22.11
C GLN A 208 23.49 -21.69 -23.48
N LYS A 209 24.12 -20.52 -23.53
CA LYS A 209 24.81 -20.02 -24.72
C LYS A 209 25.92 -21.00 -25.16
N ALA A 210 26.74 -21.48 -24.23
CA ALA A 210 27.81 -22.44 -24.56
C ALA A 210 27.28 -23.77 -25.10
N ILE A 211 26.20 -24.29 -24.51
CA ILE A 211 25.52 -25.49 -24.99
C ILE A 211 24.99 -25.29 -26.42
N LEU A 212 24.23 -24.22 -26.66
CA LEU A 212 23.67 -23.94 -27.99
C LEU A 212 24.73 -23.72 -29.05
N VAL A 213 25.85 -23.10 -28.73
CA VAL A 213 26.98 -22.92 -29.64
C VAL A 213 27.61 -24.29 -29.96
N ALA A 214 27.81 -25.15 -28.95
CA ALA A 214 28.37 -26.49 -29.15
C ALA A 214 27.42 -27.38 -29.96
N GLU A 215 26.14 -27.38 -29.70
CA GLU A 215 25.12 -28.11 -30.48
C GLU A 215 25.06 -27.60 -31.91
N GLY A 216 25.06 -26.27 -32.10
CA GLY A 216 25.09 -25.67 -33.45
C GLY A 216 26.33 -26.05 -34.24
N SER A 217 27.51 -26.07 -33.60
CA SER A 217 28.77 -26.51 -34.25
C SER A 217 28.77 -27.99 -34.62
N LEU A 218 28.23 -28.84 -33.75
CA LEU A 218 28.07 -30.27 -34.01
C LEU A 218 27.14 -30.53 -35.19
N GLU A 219 25.99 -29.84 -35.20
CA GLU A 219 25.01 -29.98 -36.30
C GLU A 219 25.58 -29.45 -37.63
N ALA A 220 26.29 -28.33 -37.61
CA ALA A 220 26.98 -27.80 -38.79
C ALA A 220 28.04 -28.82 -39.31
N SER A 221 28.85 -29.40 -38.43
CA SER A 221 29.84 -30.40 -38.80
C SER A 221 29.22 -31.68 -39.37
N ARG A 222 28.09 -32.12 -38.83
CA ARG A 222 27.33 -33.28 -39.36
C ARG A 222 26.81 -32.99 -40.77
N ARG A 223 26.18 -31.85 -40.98
CA ARG A 223 25.68 -31.43 -42.31
C ARG A 223 26.80 -31.27 -43.31
N GLU A 224 27.97 -30.76 -42.92
CA GLU A 224 29.14 -30.66 -43.79
C GLU A 224 29.69 -32.04 -44.15
N ALA A 225 29.74 -32.98 -43.18
CA ALA A 225 30.14 -34.37 -43.46
C ALA A 225 29.16 -35.05 -44.41
N GLU A 226 27.84 -34.91 -44.21
CA GLU A 226 26.82 -35.43 -45.11
C GLU A 226 26.95 -34.83 -46.53
N ALA A 227 27.14 -33.52 -46.62
CA ALA A 227 27.35 -32.85 -47.92
C ALA A 227 28.61 -33.39 -48.63
N ARG A 228 29.70 -33.64 -47.89
CA ARG A 228 30.92 -34.23 -48.46
C ARG A 228 30.70 -35.65 -48.97
N ILE A 229 29.89 -36.46 -48.23
CA ILE A 229 29.55 -37.84 -48.69
C ILE A 229 28.71 -37.77 -49.97
N VAL A 230 27.70 -36.91 -50.03
CA VAL A 230 26.85 -36.74 -51.22
C VAL A 230 27.66 -36.26 -52.42
N LEU A 231 28.57 -35.30 -52.22
CA LEU A 231 29.48 -34.86 -53.27
C LEU A 231 30.43 -35.93 -53.74
N ALA A 232 30.99 -36.72 -52.81
CA ALA A 232 31.84 -37.87 -53.14
C ALA A 232 31.09 -38.97 -53.96
N GLN A 233 29.83 -39.22 -53.56
CA GLN A 233 28.97 -40.11 -54.29
C GLN A 233 28.66 -39.67 -55.69
N ALA A 234 28.25 -38.40 -55.83
CA ALA A 234 28.00 -37.77 -57.12
C ALA A 234 29.23 -37.75 -58.01
N THR A 235 30.42 -37.53 -57.45
CA THR A 235 31.70 -37.63 -58.17
C THR A 235 32.00 -39.03 -58.66
N LYS A 236 31.76 -40.04 -57.83
CA LYS A 236 31.87 -41.43 -58.17
C LYS A 236 30.95 -41.80 -59.34
N ASP A 237 29.68 -41.40 -59.27
CA ASP A 237 28.68 -41.71 -60.28
C ASP A 237 29.03 -41.00 -61.64
N ALA A 238 29.50 -39.73 -61.57
CA ALA A 238 29.99 -38.99 -62.72
C ALA A 238 31.22 -39.72 -63.39
N LEU A 239 32.16 -40.20 -62.56
CA LEU A 239 33.33 -40.94 -63.07
C LEU A 239 32.94 -42.28 -63.74
N ALA A 240 31.96 -42.93 -63.15
CA ALA A 240 31.46 -44.20 -63.73
C ALA A 240 30.84 -44.00 -65.13
N LEU A 241 30.10 -42.90 -65.29
CA LEU A 241 29.54 -42.51 -66.61
C LEU A 241 30.60 -42.14 -67.63
N VAL A 242 31.66 -41.40 -67.20
CA VAL A 242 32.81 -41.06 -68.07
C VAL A 242 33.56 -42.34 -68.47
N GLN A 243 33.75 -43.32 -67.56
CA GLN A 243 34.44 -44.60 -67.87
C GLN A 243 33.64 -45.43 -68.84
N GLN A 244 32.31 -45.49 -68.76
CA GLN A 244 31.45 -46.16 -69.70
C GLN A 244 31.51 -45.58 -71.12
N GLY A 245 31.74 -44.24 -71.25
CA GLY A 245 31.80 -43.59 -72.53
C GLY A 245 33.16 -43.59 -73.26
N MET A 246 34.27 -43.76 -72.52
CA MET A 246 35.65 -43.62 -73.09
C MET A 246 36.53 -44.82 -73.09
N GLY A 247 36.18 -45.92 -72.49
CA GLY A 247 36.85 -47.25 -72.66
C GLY A 247 38.30 -47.41 -72.18
N ALA A 248 38.91 -46.43 -71.50
CA ALA A 248 40.29 -46.47 -71.01
C ALA A 248 40.35 -46.33 -69.47
N GLU A 249 41.01 -47.28 -68.79
CA GLU A 249 41.04 -47.41 -67.32
C GLU A 249 41.69 -46.24 -66.56
N GLN A 250 42.46 -45.34 -67.20
CA GLN A 250 43.24 -44.30 -66.54
C GLN A 250 42.66 -42.89 -66.79
N LEU A 251 41.75 -42.71 -67.74
CA LEU A 251 41.15 -41.39 -68.10
C LEU A 251 40.28 -40.73 -67.01
N PRO A 252 39.51 -41.49 -66.20
CA PRO A 252 38.69 -40.89 -65.11
C PRO A 252 39.51 -40.22 -64.04
N ALA A 253 40.67 -40.77 -63.67
CA ALA A 253 41.55 -40.14 -62.67
C ALA A 253 42.18 -38.86 -63.16
N LEU A 254 42.56 -38.80 -64.45
CA LEU A 254 43.13 -37.62 -65.08
C LEU A 254 42.11 -36.48 -65.23
N TYR A 255 40.88 -36.82 -65.55
CA TYR A 255 39.76 -35.88 -65.60
C TYR A 255 39.51 -35.21 -64.22
N LEU A 256 39.45 -35.99 -63.16
CA LEU A 256 39.28 -35.56 -61.83
C LEU A 256 40.38 -34.62 -61.33
N LEU A 257 41.61 -34.92 -61.67
CA LEU A 257 42.77 -34.09 -61.37
C LEU A 257 42.73 -32.76 -62.13
N GLY A 258 42.35 -32.82 -63.42
CA GLY A 258 42.20 -31.65 -64.26
C GLY A 258 41.10 -30.74 -63.77
N GLU A 259 39.94 -31.28 -63.42
CA GLU A 259 38.80 -30.49 -62.84
C GLU A 259 39.19 -29.86 -61.54
N LYS A 260 39.80 -30.63 -60.62
CA LYS A 260 40.25 -30.12 -59.32
C LYS A 260 41.32 -29.02 -59.48
N TYR A 261 42.21 -29.18 -60.45
CA TYR A 261 43.22 -28.18 -60.75
C TYR A 261 42.60 -26.87 -61.27
N ILE A 262 41.66 -26.98 -62.22
CA ILE A 262 40.93 -25.82 -62.75
C ILE A 262 40.13 -25.12 -61.69
N THR A 263 39.43 -25.88 -60.82
CA THR A 263 38.64 -25.35 -59.70
C THR A 263 39.51 -24.66 -58.67
N THR A 264 40.69 -25.22 -58.37
CA THR A 264 41.67 -24.61 -57.45
C THR A 264 42.23 -23.31 -58.03
N LEU A 265 42.54 -23.27 -59.35
CA LEU A 265 42.98 -22.08 -60.02
C LEU A 265 41.89 -20.98 -60.02
N GLN A 266 40.64 -21.38 -60.24
CA GLN A 266 39.49 -20.48 -60.17
C GLN A 266 39.30 -19.86 -58.77
N GLN A 267 39.46 -20.70 -57.72
CA GLN A 267 39.41 -20.25 -56.33
C GLN A 267 40.58 -19.31 -55.97
N VAL A 268 41.76 -19.60 -56.42
CA VAL A 268 42.95 -18.75 -56.24
C VAL A 268 42.78 -17.43 -57.01
N GLY A 269 42.25 -17.47 -58.21
CA GLY A 269 42.02 -16.29 -59.07
C GLY A 269 40.92 -15.38 -58.55
N THR A 270 39.94 -15.92 -57.83
CA THR A 270 38.84 -15.17 -57.22
C THR A 270 39.09 -14.72 -55.75
N SER A 271 40.18 -15.20 -55.14
CA SER A 271 40.53 -14.83 -53.76
C SER A 271 41.12 -13.40 -53.72
N ALA A 272 40.56 -12.55 -52.84
CA ALA A 272 40.96 -11.11 -52.71
C ALA A 272 42.44 -10.91 -52.28
N ASN A 273 43.17 -11.96 -51.92
CA ASN A 273 44.53 -11.95 -51.41
C ASN A 273 45.59 -12.62 -52.32
N ALA A 274 45.21 -13.02 -53.57
CA ALA A 274 46.14 -13.68 -54.47
C ALA A 274 47.16 -12.68 -55.05
N LYS A 275 48.35 -12.59 -54.44
CA LYS A 275 49.41 -11.68 -54.87
C LYS A 275 50.33 -12.28 -55.97
N THR A 276 50.49 -13.60 -56.04
CA THR A 276 51.35 -14.27 -57.03
C THR A 276 50.95 -15.74 -57.15
N VAL A 277 50.65 -16.19 -58.38
CA VAL A 277 50.39 -17.60 -58.64
C VAL A 277 51.52 -18.11 -59.55
N ILE A 278 52.32 -18.98 -59.05
CA ILE A 278 53.40 -19.64 -59.82
C ILE A 278 52.84 -20.93 -60.40
N LEU A 279 52.67 -20.98 -61.71
CA LEU A 279 52.21 -22.15 -62.42
C LEU A 279 53.40 -22.88 -63.02
N PRO A 280 53.54 -24.20 -62.89
CA PRO A 280 54.57 -24.93 -63.62
C PRO A 280 54.27 -24.87 -65.12
N ALA A 281 55.26 -24.49 -65.89
CA ALA A 281 55.14 -24.32 -67.35
C ALA A 281 54.83 -25.66 -68.10
N ASP A 282 55.20 -26.79 -67.51
CA ASP A 282 55.01 -28.16 -68.14
C ASP A 282 54.11 -29.05 -67.29
N LEU A 283 52.85 -28.67 -67.17
CA LEU A 283 51.84 -29.45 -66.46
C LEU A 283 51.69 -30.92 -66.99
N PRO A 284 51.69 -31.13 -68.30
CA PRO A 284 51.61 -32.50 -68.81
C PRO A 284 52.82 -33.42 -68.40
N ALA A 285 54.01 -32.84 -68.33
CA ALA A 285 55.22 -33.60 -67.93
C ALA A 285 55.23 -33.85 -66.40
N ALA A 286 54.77 -32.92 -65.59
CA ALA A 286 54.65 -33.09 -64.16
C ALA A 286 53.61 -34.18 -63.78
N LEU A 287 52.47 -34.19 -64.44
CA LEU A 287 51.45 -35.25 -64.30
C LEU A 287 51.93 -36.60 -64.76
N GLN A 288 52.72 -36.70 -65.89
CA GLN A 288 53.34 -37.92 -66.37
C GLN A 288 54.33 -38.47 -65.34
N GLY A 289 55.15 -37.67 -64.73
CA GLY A 289 56.11 -38.02 -63.69
C GLY A 289 55.45 -38.58 -62.42
N MET A 290 54.32 -38.00 -62.01
CA MET A 290 53.57 -38.42 -60.80
C MET A 290 52.86 -39.80 -60.98
N PHE A 291 52.42 -40.14 -62.18
CA PHE A 291 51.64 -41.37 -62.42
C PHE A 291 52.36 -42.44 -63.15
N GLY A 292 53.66 -42.30 -63.47
CA GLY A 292 54.43 -43.33 -64.10
C GLY A 292 53.94 -43.72 -65.53
N LEU A 293 53.21 -42.81 -66.21
CA LEU A 293 52.58 -43.09 -67.50
C LEU A 293 53.57 -42.90 -68.67
N LYS A 294 54.03 -44.01 -69.21
CA LYS A 294 54.78 -44.00 -70.45
C LYS A 294 53.78 -43.90 -71.61
N ILE A 295 53.61 -42.71 -72.18
CA ILE A 295 52.84 -42.55 -73.43
C ILE A 295 53.67 -43.23 -74.51
N MET A 296 53.20 -44.36 -75.06
CA MET A 296 53.75 -44.93 -76.29
C MET A 296 53.47 -43.94 -77.44
N LYS A 297 54.51 -43.74 -78.26
CA LYS A 297 54.52 -42.98 -79.49
C LYS A 297 53.48 -43.46 -80.49
#